data_ff49c94500f382bf411e30e664de8893
#
_entry.id   ff49c94500f382bf411e30e664de8893
#
_cell.length_a   1.000
_cell.length_b   1.000
_cell.length_c   1.000
_cell.angle_alpha   90.00
_cell.angle_beta   90.00
_cell.angle_gamma   90.00
#
_symmetry.space_group_name_H-M   'P 1'
#
loop_
_entity.id
_entity.type
_entity.pdbx_description
1 polymer ?
#
loop_
_entity_poly.entity_id
_entity_poly.type
_entity_poly.pdbx_seq_one_letter_code
_entity_poly.pdbx_strand_id
1 'polypeptide(L)'
;MKKQSTNKKSGNLRKTLLACLIVLGLACVGWLVFILFGNNYKSNAMQMKVNTIVASRLSNIMLDDYLTNWVRTETEQLGTNAKGELVSTEDAAQVVKWRQEFYKENGASELLQQLVGEIKDNVASLKLTPARYRDTQENFKTAYGLITQLSQLTENPGDSIVELANKLEELNANLDKALEPTDFNFWVSYDDIREVTDRLAAQIKDKNLAEAIGKETSRRPNSAVNMLKYKKMGFKELPKGKGVLYHVLTEGKGPKPKDDTKVVLHYEGKLMDGTVFDSSYKRGETVTMRPSQTVPGFWQSLVNMPVGSKWEIYIPYSQAYGERAAGAVKPFSDLFFTIEVQGLEE
;
A
#
# COMPACT_ATOMS: atom_id res chain seq x y z
N MET A 1 87.55 13.50 8.50
CA MET A 1 86.52 12.96 7.57
C MET A 1 85.30 12.47 8.38
N LYS A 2 84.43 13.34 8.88
CA LYS A 2 83.19 12.95 9.60
C LYS A 2 82.07 14.00 9.53
N LYS A 3 81.90 14.76 8.41
CA LYS A 3 80.80 15.76 8.28
C LYS A 3 79.84 15.58 7.09
N GLN A 4 80.01 14.51 6.29
CA GLN A 4 79.13 14.31 5.10
C GLN A 4 77.99 13.26 5.28
N SER A 5 77.96 12.52 6.41
CA SER A 5 76.97 11.44 6.58
C SER A 5 75.65 11.89 7.23
N THR A 6 75.62 13.05 7.90
CA THR A 6 74.41 13.50 8.62
C THR A 6 73.42 14.28 7.75
N ASN A 7 73.88 14.87 6.62
CA ASN A 7 72.98 15.66 5.76
C ASN A 7 72.12 14.82 4.78
N LYS A 8 72.55 13.61 4.49
CA LYS A 8 71.77 12.72 3.60
C LYS A 8 70.59 12.04 4.33
N LYS A 9 70.72 11.77 5.63
CA LYS A 9 69.65 11.20 6.46
C LYS A 9 68.53 12.21 6.74
N SER A 10 68.85 13.49 6.93
CA SER A 10 67.83 14.55 7.19
C SER A 10 67.01 14.88 5.97
N GLY A 11 67.60 14.80 4.74
CA GLY A 11 66.87 15.03 3.50
C GLY A 11 65.84 13.93 3.17
N ASN A 12 66.18 12.68 3.49
CA ASN A 12 65.23 11.56 3.30
C ASN A 12 64.11 11.63 4.32
N LEU A 13 64.37 11.97 5.57
CA LEU A 13 63.34 12.09 6.61
C LEU A 13 62.31 13.20 6.29
N ARG A 14 62.79 14.35 5.75
CA ARG A 14 61.92 15.45 5.26
C ARG A 14 61.04 15.05 4.10
N LYS A 15 61.60 14.29 3.13
CA LYS A 15 60.83 13.77 1.97
C LYS A 15 59.75 12.75 2.43
N THR A 16 60.09 11.87 3.35
CA THR A 16 59.14 10.90 3.91
C THR A 16 58.05 11.57 4.72
N LEU A 17 58.37 12.57 5.56
CA LEU A 17 57.40 13.36 6.28
C LEU A 17 56.45 14.15 5.36
N LEU A 18 56.99 14.74 4.27
CA LEU A 18 56.19 15.46 3.28
C LEU A 18 55.25 14.49 2.53
N ALA A 19 55.74 13.32 2.16
CA ALA A 19 54.89 12.31 1.56
C ALA A 19 53.79 11.82 2.48
N CYS A 20 54.08 11.59 3.77
CA CYS A 20 53.06 11.24 4.80
C CYS A 20 52.03 12.35 5.01
N LEU A 21 52.42 13.60 4.98
CA LEU A 21 51.52 14.75 5.11
C LEU A 21 50.59 14.89 3.87
N ILE A 22 51.15 14.65 2.67
CA ILE A 22 50.34 14.64 1.46
C ILE A 22 49.32 13.48 1.46
N VAL A 23 49.73 12.29 1.87
CA VAL A 23 48.82 11.12 1.98
C VAL A 23 47.75 11.37 3.04
N LEU A 24 48.12 11.94 4.20
CA LEU A 24 47.13 12.32 5.24
C LEU A 24 46.18 13.43 4.75
N GLY A 25 46.69 14.43 4.04
CA GLY A 25 45.88 15.50 3.44
C GLY A 25 44.87 14.94 2.43
N LEU A 26 45.32 14.05 1.55
CA LEU A 26 44.45 13.36 0.59
C LEU A 26 43.42 12.46 1.27
N ALA A 27 43.82 11.77 2.34
CA ALA A 27 42.91 10.95 3.13
C ALA A 27 41.84 11.82 3.85
N CYS A 28 42.24 12.98 4.40
CA CYS A 28 41.31 13.94 5.03
C CYS A 28 40.35 14.55 4.00
N VAL A 29 40.84 14.93 2.82
CA VAL A 29 39.98 15.42 1.72
C VAL A 29 39.03 14.32 1.24
N GLY A 30 39.53 13.10 1.06
CA GLY A 30 38.72 11.94 0.69
C GLY A 30 37.64 11.64 1.75
N TRP A 31 37.98 11.77 3.04
CA TRP A 31 37.03 11.59 4.14
C TRP A 31 36.00 12.72 4.21
N LEU A 32 36.40 13.96 3.98
CA LEU A 32 35.50 15.13 3.94
C LEU A 32 34.53 15.03 2.74
N VAL A 33 35.06 14.68 1.57
CA VAL A 33 34.27 14.39 0.36
C VAL A 33 33.30 13.24 0.63
N PHE A 34 33.75 12.15 1.27
CA PHE A 34 32.92 11.02 1.64
C PHE A 34 31.77 11.41 2.61
N ILE A 35 32.06 12.28 3.63
CA ILE A 35 31.02 12.76 4.54
C ILE A 35 30.01 13.65 3.81
N LEU A 36 30.47 14.60 2.99
CA LEU A 36 29.61 15.53 2.27
C LEU A 36 28.73 14.80 1.23
N PHE A 37 29.33 13.91 0.44
CA PHE A 37 28.57 13.12 -0.54
C PHE A 37 27.64 12.10 0.14
N GLY A 38 28.09 11.47 1.22
CA GLY A 38 27.26 10.51 1.97
C GLY A 38 26.04 11.16 2.62
N ASN A 39 26.17 12.37 3.14
CA ASN A 39 25.05 13.10 3.73
C ASN A 39 24.06 13.59 2.67
N ASN A 40 24.55 14.13 1.54
CA ASN A 40 23.68 14.52 0.42
C ASN A 40 22.95 13.32 -0.20
N TYR A 41 23.63 12.17 -0.35
CA TYR A 41 23.01 10.96 -0.84
C TYR A 41 21.89 10.50 0.09
N LYS A 42 22.13 10.46 1.40
CA LYS A 42 21.12 10.06 2.38
C LYS A 42 19.90 10.98 2.37
N SER A 43 20.12 12.29 2.35
CA SER A 43 19.04 13.28 2.31
C SER A 43 18.19 13.13 1.05
N ASN A 44 18.82 13.02 -0.13
CA ASN A 44 18.12 12.84 -1.40
C ASN A 44 17.38 11.51 -1.48
N ALA A 45 17.96 10.43 -0.95
CA ALA A 45 17.33 9.11 -0.91
C ALA A 45 16.12 9.09 0.03
N MET A 46 16.22 9.76 1.19
CA MET A 46 15.12 9.92 2.13
C MET A 46 13.98 10.75 1.52
N GLN A 47 14.30 11.90 0.93
CA GLN A 47 13.29 12.75 0.26
C GLN A 47 12.61 12.01 -0.88
N MET A 48 13.36 11.26 -1.70
CA MET A 48 12.82 10.42 -2.75
C MET A 48 11.83 9.41 -2.20
N LYS A 49 12.17 8.71 -1.11
CA LYS A 49 11.29 7.71 -0.49
C LYS A 49 10.01 8.35 0.06
N VAL A 50 10.11 9.49 0.74
CA VAL A 50 8.95 10.24 1.26
C VAL A 50 8.04 10.68 0.12
N ASN A 51 8.60 11.34 -0.90
CA ASN A 51 7.81 11.82 -2.04
C ASN A 51 7.12 10.66 -2.79
N THR A 52 7.81 9.50 -2.93
CA THR A 52 7.22 8.31 -3.54
C THR A 52 6.05 7.76 -2.73
N ILE A 53 6.16 7.68 -1.42
CA ILE A 53 5.07 7.26 -0.53
C ILE A 53 3.88 8.21 -0.66
N VAL A 54 4.11 9.50 -0.64
CA VAL A 54 3.04 10.51 -0.72
C VAL A 54 2.39 10.53 -2.10
N ALA A 55 3.17 10.44 -3.18
CA ALA A 55 2.64 10.35 -4.54
C ALA A 55 1.81 9.08 -4.75
N SER A 56 2.26 7.94 -4.21
CA SER A 56 1.49 6.69 -4.23
C SER A 56 0.15 6.83 -3.50
N ARG A 57 0.14 7.48 -2.32
CA ARG A 57 -1.09 7.73 -1.57
C ARG A 57 -2.07 8.59 -2.36
N LEU A 58 -1.61 9.68 -2.94
CA LEU A 58 -2.46 10.57 -3.74
C LEU A 58 -3.01 9.84 -4.97
N SER A 59 -2.17 9.09 -5.70
CA SER A 59 -2.62 8.28 -6.83
C SER A 59 -3.68 7.26 -6.41
N ASN A 60 -3.48 6.58 -5.29
CA ASN A 60 -4.42 5.58 -4.77
C ASN A 60 -5.76 6.22 -4.36
N ILE A 61 -5.75 7.40 -3.71
CA ILE A 61 -6.98 8.13 -3.37
C ILE A 61 -7.79 8.42 -4.64
N MET A 62 -7.14 8.91 -5.69
CA MET A 62 -7.81 9.24 -6.97
C MET A 62 -8.35 7.99 -7.66
N LEU A 63 -7.54 6.93 -7.75
CA LEU A 63 -7.91 5.69 -8.43
C LEU A 63 -8.98 4.90 -7.67
N ASP A 64 -8.94 4.86 -6.35
CA ASP A 64 -9.97 4.25 -5.51
C ASP A 64 -11.31 4.97 -5.64
N ASP A 65 -11.29 6.29 -5.76
CA ASP A 65 -12.48 7.09 -6.01
C ASP A 65 -13.07 6.79 -7.41
N TYR A 66 -12.23 6.66 -8.46
CA TYR A 66 -12.71 6.26 -9.79
C TYR A 66 -13.35 4.88 -9.76
N LEU A 67 -12.70 3.90 -9.14
CA LEU A 67 -13.20 2.54 -9.01
C LEU A 67 -14.50 2.48 -8.21
N THR A 68 -14.59 3.21 -7.10
CA THR A 68 -15.79 3.29 -6.26
C THR A 68 -16.96 3.89 -7.02
N ASN A 69 -16.75 4.98 -7.74
CA ASN A 69 -17.78 5.63 -8.53
C ASN A 69 -18.18 4.78 -9.74
N TRP A 70 -17.24 4.08 -10.38
CA TRP A 70 -17.54 3.15 -11.47
C TRP A 70 -18.43 2.00 -10.98
N VAL A 71 -18.07 1.33 -9.88
CA VAL A 71 -18.90 0.27 -9.27
C VAL A 71 -20.30 0.78 -8.95
N ARG A 72 -20.40 1.97 -8.33
CA ARG A 72 -21.68 2.58 -7.98
C ARG A 72 -22.54 2.85 -9.22
N THR A 73 -21.94 3.32 -10.31
CA THR A 73 -22.64 3.53 -11.57
C THR A 73 -23.20 2.23 -12.14
N GLU A 74 -22.39 1.15 -12.16
CA GLU A 74 -22.84 -0.16 -12.66
C GLU A 74 -23.90 -0.83 -11.76
N THR A 75 -23.89 -0.57 -10.46
CA THR A 75 -24.77 -1.30 -9.51
C THR A 75 -25.98 -0.50 -9.03
N GLU A 76 -25.87 0.83 -8.94
CA GLU A 76 -26.86 1.71 -8.36
C GLU A 76 -27.36 2.77 -9.36
N GLN A 77 -26.78 2.83 -10.56
CA GLN A 77 -27.01 3.88 -11.56
C GLN A 77 -26.78 5.29 -10.99
N LEU A 78 -25.79 5.42 -10.10
CA LEU A 78 -25.40 6.66 -9.44
C LEU A 78 -23.92 6.94 -9.63
N GLY A 79 -23.58 8.17 -9.93
CA GLY A 79 -22.19 8.65 -10.01
C GLY A 79 -22.01 9.99 -9.32
N THR A 80 -20.77 10.34 -9.00
CA THR A 80 -20.43 11.64 -8.41
C THR A 80 -19.89 12.56 -9.52
N ASN A 81 -20.55 13.71 -9.74
CA ASN A 81 -20.12 14.68 -10.73
C ASN A 81 -18.87 15.49 -10.29
N ALA A 82 -18.38 16.38 -11.14
CA ALA A 82 -17.20 17.21 -10.85
C ALA A 82 -17.40 18.16 -9.66
N LYS A 83 -18.64 18.47 -9.27
CA LYS A 83 -18.97 19.28 -8.08
C LYS A 83 -19.08 18.46 -6.78
N GLY A 84 -18.91 17.12 -6.85
CA GLY A 84 -19.09 16.23 -5.71
C GLY A 84 -20.55 15.85 -5.42
N GLU A 85 -21.48 16.15 -6.33
CA GLU A 85 -22.90 15.84 -6.17
C GLU A 85 -23.22 14.46 -6.75
N LEU A 86 -24.08 13.68 -6.08
CA LEU A 86 -24.58 12.42 -6.62
C LEU A 86 -25.61 12.70 -7.72
N VAL A 87 -25.41 12.10 -8.88
CA VAL A 87 -26.29 12.18 -10.04
C VAL A 87 -26.64 10.80 -10.55
N SER A 88 -27.86 10.65 -11.08
CA SER A 88 -28.28 9.42 -11.74
C SER A 88 -27.61 9.29 -13.10
N THR A 89 -26.89 8.20 -13.34
CA THR A 89 -26.23 7.92 -14.62
C THR A 89 -25.88 6.43 -14.74
N GLU A 90 -25.88 5.94 -15.97
CA GLU A 90 -25.40 4.59 -16.33
C GLU A 90 -24.02 4.65 -17.02
N ASP A 91 -23.50 5.85 -17.29
CA ASP A 91 -22.24 6.08 -18.00
C ASP A 91 -21.07 6.19 -17.03
N ALA A 92 -20.44 5.05 -16.71
CA ALA A 92 -19.28 4.98 -15.84
C ALA A 92 -18.05 5.74 -16.40
N ALA A 93 -17.87 5.76 -17.73
CA ALA A 93 -16.77 6.51 -18.34
C ALA A 93 -16.95 8.03 -18.16
N GLN A 94 -18.19 8.51 -18.24
CA GLN A 94 -18.49 9.91 -17.97
C GLN A 94 -18.26 10.27 -16.50
N VAL A 95 -18.59 9.37 -15.57
CA VAL A 95 -18.34 9.57 -14.14
C VAL A 95 -16.83 9.67 -13.85
N VAL A 96 -16.02 8.81 -14.45
CA VAL A 96 -14.55 8.90 -14.32
C VAL A 96 -14.03 10.25 -14.82
N LYS A 97 -14.51 10.75 -15.95
CA LYS A 97 -14.15 12.08 -16.46
C LYS A 97 -14.52 13.20 -15.48
N TRP A 98 -15.72 13.16 -14.89
CA TRP A 98 -16.11 14.13 -13.86
C TRP A 98 -15.20 14.10 -12.64
N ARG A 99 -14.76 12.91 -12.22
CA ARG A 99 -13.81 12.78 -11.10
C ARG A 99 -12.42 13.29 -11.47
N GLN A 100 -11.96 13.08 -12.70
CA GLN A 100 -10.71 13.68 -13.19
C GLN A 100 -10.78 15.22 -13.21
N GLU A 101 -11.89 15.80 -13.67
CA GLU A 101 -12.14 17.25 -13.61
C GLU A 101 -12.10 17.75 -12.16
N PHE A 102 -12.78 17.06 -11.24
CA PHE A 102 -12.75 17.38 -9.82
C PHE A 102 -11.31 17.45 -9.27
N TYR A 103 -10.49 16.44 -9.51
CA TYR A 103 -9.11 16.41 -9.04
C TYR A 103 -8.23 17.48 -9.67
N LYS A 104 -8.43 17.78 -10.93
CA LYS A 104 -7.77 18.87 -11.63
C LYS A 104 -8.16 20.23 -11.06
N GLU A 105 -9.45 20.53 -10.92
CA GLU A 105 -9.94 21.80 -10.38
C GLU A 105 -9.50 22.05 -8.94
N ASN A 106 -9.31 20.99 -8.16
CA ASN A 106 -8.85 21.05 -6.78
C ASN A 106 -7.33 21.02 -6.61
N GLY A 107 -6.56 20.92 -7.71
CA GLY A 107 -5.10 20.99 -7.71
C GLY A 107 -4.39 19.67 -7.41
N ALA A 108 -5.12 18.56 -7.26
CA ALA A 108 -4.53 17.27 -6.91
C ALA A 108 -3.73 16.66 -8.08
N SER A 109 -4.22 16.82 -9.31
CA SER A 109 -3.53 16.32 -10.51
C SER A 109 -2.19 17.04 -10.72
N GLU A 110 -2.17 18.37 -10.61
CA GLU A 110 -0.94 19.16 -10.70
C GLU A 110 0.06 18.81 -9.60
N LEU A 111 -0.44 18.61 -8.39
CA LEU A 111 0.37 18.22 -7.25
C LEU A 111 1.01 16.85 -7.44
N LEU A 112 0.28 15.87 -7.98
CA LEU A 112 0.80 14.55 -8.30
C LEU A 112 1.92 14.64 -9.35
N GLN A 113 1.73 15.44 -10.41
CA GLN A 113 2.74 15.67 -11.43
C GLN A 113 4.00 16.35 -10.87
N GLN A 114 3.82 17.32 -9.98
CA GLN A 114 4.94 17.95 -9.27
C GLN A 114 5.75 16.91 -8.46
N LEU A 115 5.08 16.06 -7.68
CA LEU A 115 5.74 15.02 -6.89
C LEU A 115 6.51 14.02 -7.76
N VAL A 116 5.93 13.58 -8.87
CA VAL A 116 6.60 12.70 -9.84
C VAL A 116 7.85 13.38 -10.43
N GLY A 117 7.78 14.69 -10.70
CA GLY A 117 8.92 15.50 -11.13
C GLY A 117 10.02 15.57 -10.07
N GLU A 118 9.68 15.84 -8.81
CA GLU A 118 10.62 15.86 -7.68
C GLU A 118 11.29 14.48 -7.47
N ILE A 119 10.53 13.38 -7.59
CA ILE A 119 11.07 12.02 -7.49
C ILE A 119 12.09 11.78 -8.62
N LYS A 120 11.79 12.19 -9.87
CA LYS A 120 12.69 12.10 -11.00
C LYS A 120 14.01 12.82 -10.74
N ASP A 121 13.95 14.04 -10.22
CA ASP A 121 15.13 14.86 -9.93
C ASP A 121 15.96 14.25 -8.79
N ASN A 122 15.30 13.73 -7.76
CA ASN A 122 15.95 13.00 -6.68
C ASN A 122 16.69 11.75 -7.19
N VAL A 123 16.06 10.93 -8.03
CA VAL A 123 16.70 9.75 -8.65
C VAL A 123 17.88 10.18 -9.54
N ALA A 124 17.73 11.26 -10.29
CA ALA A 124 18.82 11.80 -11.13
C ALA A 124 20.02 12.28 -10.30
N SER A 125 19.78 12.82 -9.10
CA SER A 125 20.83 13.28 -8.17
C SER A 125 21.65 12.13 -7.56
N LEU A 126 21.12 10.89 -7.58
CA LEU A 126 21.78 9.69 -7.05
C LEU A 126 22.81 9.06 -8.01
N LYS A 127 23.18 9.73 -9.12
CA LYS A 127 24.09 9.19 -10.16
C LYS A 127 25.46 8.78 -9.64
N LEU A 128 25.97 9.42 -8.58
CA LEU A 128 27.26 9.11 -7.95
C LEU A 128 27.09 8.19 -6.73
N THR A 129 26.30 7.14 -6.88
CA THR A 129 26.03 6.19 -5.81
C THR A 129 27.27 5.36 -5.47
N PRO A 130 27.74 5.34 -4.21
CA PRO A 130 28.78 4.43 -3.77
C PRO A 130 28.41 2.97 -4.07
N ALA A 131 29.40 2.14 -4.40
CA ALA A 131 29.17 0.74 -4.84
C ALA A 131 28.28 -0.07 -3.89
N ARG A 132 28.41 0.18 -2.56
CA ARG A 132 27.59 -0.45 -1.50
C ARG A 132 26.09 -0.10 -1.52
N TYR A 133 25.68 0.91 -2.32
CA TYR A 133 24.29 1.39 -2.40
C TYR A 133 23.69 1.21 -3.81
N ARG A 134 24.33 0.41 -4.65
CA ARG A 134 23.91 0.21 -6.04
C ARG A 134 22.51 -0.40 -6.12
N ASP A 135 22.22 -1.39 -5.28
CA ASP A 135 20.92 -2.06 -5.25
C ASP A 135 19.81 -1.10 -4.79
N THR A 136 20.10 -0.23 -3.81
CA THR A 136 19.17 0.84 -3.38
C THR A 136 18.90 1.81 -4.53
N GLN A 137 19.90 2.17 -5.34
CA GLN A 137 19.70 3.04 -6.50
C GLN A 137 18.81 2.38 -7.56
N GLU A 138 19.01 1.09 -7.86
CA GLU A 138 18.16 0.37 -8.82
C GLU A 138 16.71 0.25 -8.30
N ASN A 139 16.53 -0.01 -7.01
CA ASN A 139 15.21 -0.02 -6.39
C ASN A 139 14.50 1.35 -6.49
N PHE A 140 15.22 2.45 -6.32
CA PHE A 140 14.65 3.80 -6.47
C PHE A 140 14.30 4.12 -7.93
N LYS A 141 15.08 3.67 -8.90
CA LYS A 141 14.71 3.78 -10.32
C LYS A 141 13.44 2.97 -10.62
N THR A 142 13.36 1.76 -10.08
CA THR A 142 12.16 0.92 -10.18
C THR A 142 10.95 1.61 -9.55
N ALA A 143 11.08 2.14 -8.34
CA ALA A 143 10.02 2.87 -7.65
C ALA A 143 9.56 4.10 -8.45
N TYR A 144 10.48 4.86 -9.05
CA TYR A 144 10.14 5.98 -9.94
C TYR A 144 9.34 5.51 -11.16
N GLY A 145 9.75 4.41 -11.80
CA GLY A 145 9.01 3.85 -12.94
C GLY A 145 7.58 3.43 -12.56
N LEU A 146 7.41 2.83 -11.39
CA LEU A 146 6.11 2.38 -10.87
C LEU A 146 5.20 3.55 -10.49
N ILE A 147 5.73 4.59 -9.83
CA ILE A 147 4.93 5.77 -9.48
C ILE A 147 4.53 6.58 -10.72
N THR A 148 5.38 6.59 -11.75
CA THR A 148 5.03 7.19 -13.04
C THR A 148 3.86 6.46 -13.69
N GLN A 149 3.84 5.13 -13.65
CA GLN A 149 2.71 4.35 -14.17
C GLN A 149 1.43 4.57 -13.32
N LEU A 150 1.54 4.64 -11.99
CA LEU A 150 0.39 4.98 -11.14
C LEU A 150 -0.18 6.37 -11.47
N SER A 151 0.68 7.36 -11.67
CA SER A 151 0.27 8.71 -12.08
C SER A 151 -0.41 8.70 -13.45
N GLN A 152 0.11 7.95 -14.42
CA GLN A 152 -0.50 7.80 -15.73
C GLN A 152 -1.90 7.17 -15.69
N LEU A 153 -2.12 6.21 -14.77
CA LEU A 153 -3.46 5.63 -14.58
C LEU A 153 -4.49 6.63 -14.06
N THR A 154 -4.08 7.67 -13.30
CA THR A 154 -5.02 8.73 -12.88
C THR A 154 -5.48 9.59 -14.06
N GLU A 155 -4.66 9.71 -15.10
CA GLU A 155 -5.00 10.47 -16.33
C GLU A 155 -5.72 9.59 -17.36
N ASN A 156 -5.34 8.31 -17.43
CA ASN A 156 -5.90 7.35 -18.38
C ASN A 156 -6.17 6.00 -17.72
N PRO A 157 -7.27 5.85 -16.98
CA PRO A 157 -7.60 4.64 -16.23
C PRO A 157 -8.02 3.45 -17.12
N GLY A 158 -8.22 3.66 -18.43
CA GLY A 158 -8.71 2.62 -19.37
C GLY A 158 -10.22 2.45 -19.33
N ASP A 159 -10.70 1.41 -20.03
CA ASP A 159 -12.12 1.15 -20.27
C ASP A 159 -12.65 -0.04 -19.46
N SER A 160 -11.82 -0.65 -18.62
CA SER A 160 -12.15 -1.83 -17.83
C SER A 160 -11.82 -1.66 -16.37
N ILE A 161 -12.86 -1.67 -15.54
CA ILE A 161 -12.70 -1.59 -14.08
C ILE A 161 -11.85 -2.73 -13.50
N VAL A 162 -11.98 -3.94 -14.06
CA VAL A 162 -11.24 -5.12 -13.61
C VAL A 162 -9.76 -4.99 -13.97
N GLU A 163 -9.46 -4.52 -15.17
CA GLU A 163 -8.07 -4.28 -15.60
C GLU A 163 -7.42 -3.18 -14.79
N LEU A 164 -8.11 -2.06 -14.56
CA LEU A 164 -7.63 -0.98 -13.73
C LEU A 164 -7.32 -1.46 -12.30
N ALA A 165 -8.23 -2.22 -11.69
CA ALA A 165 -8.04 -2.74 -10.34
C ALA A 165 -6.85 -3.70 -10.24
N ASN A 166 -6.75 -4.66 -11.18
CA ASN A 166 -5.64 -5.61 -11.22
C ASN A 166 -4.30 -4.88 -11.42
N LYS A 167 -4.28 -3.87 -12.31
CA LYS A 167 -3.07 -3.08 -12.58
C LYS A 167 -2.67 -2.26 -11.36
N LEU A 168 -3.63 -1.66 -10.67
CA LEU A 168 -3.40 -0.91 -9.44
C LEU A 168 -2.80 -1.81 -8.34
N GLU A 169 -3.34 -3.02 -8.17
CA GLU A 169 -2.84 -4.00 -7.21
C GLU A 169 -1.40 -4.44 -7.54
N GLU A 170 -1.13 -4.78 -8.81
CA GLU A 170 0.19 -5.14 -9.30
C GLU A 170 1.23 -4.04 -9.05
N LEU A 171 0.92 -2.80 -9.48
CA LEU A 171 1.84 -1.67 -9.34
C LEU A 171 2.15 -1.37 -7.89
N ASN A 172 1.12 -1.42 -7.05
CA ASN A 172 1.28 -1.21 -5.62
C ASN A 172 2.13 -2.29 -4.94
N ALA A 173 1.91 -3.58 -5.24
CA ALA A 173 2.71 -4.66 -4.69
C ALA A 173 4.19 -4.56 -5.11
N ASN A 174 4.45 -4.20 -6.38
CA ASN A 174 5.80 -3.99 -6.87
C ASN A 174 6.46 -2.75 -6.25
N LEU A 175 5.70 -1.69 -5.98
CA LEU A 175 6.18 -0.48 -5.32
C LEU A 175 6.58 -0.74 -3.87
N ASP A 176 5.78 -1.51 -3.11
CA ASP A 176 6.12 -1.93 -1.75
C ASP A 176 7.45 -2.68 -1.73
N LYS A 177 7.62 -3.65 -2.66
CA LYS A 177 8.84 -4.40 -2.79
C LYS A 177 10.05 -3.52 -3.13
N ALA A 178 9.88 -2.53 -4.02
CA ALA A 178 10.94 -1.59 -4.39
C ALA A 178 11.31 -0.63 -3.26
N LEU A 179 10.38 -0.38 -2.31
CA LEU A 179 10.60 0.49 -1.15
C LEU A 179 10.99 -0.27 0.13
N GLU A 180 11.02 -1.63 0.09
CA GLU A 180 11.54 -2.43 1.20
C GLU A 180 12.99 -2.05 1.51
N PRO A 181 13.41 -2.06 2.80
CA PRO A 181 14.76 -1.70 3.17
C PRO A 181 15.75 -2.76 2.64
N THR A 182 16.50 -2.40 1.61
CA THR A 182 17.79 -2.99 1.30
C THR A 182 18.83 -2.36 2.23
N ASP A 183 20.09 -2.67 2.17
CA ASP A 183 21.25 -2.32 3.05
C ASP A 183 21.25 -0.98 3.80
N PHE A 184 20.22 -0.16 3.65
CA PHE A 184 19.95 1.08 4.35
C PHE A 184 18.66 0.98 5.17
N ASN A 185 18.81 1.00 6.50
CA ASN A 185 17.76 1.41 7.44
C ASN A 185 17.46 2.92 7.25
N PHE A 186 16.94 3.31 6.09
CA PHE A 186 16.29 4.60 5.93
C PHE A 186 14.94 4.53 6.60
N TRP A 187 14.94 4.77 7.89
CA TRP A 187 13.72 5.04 8.62
C TRP A 187 13.20 6.39 8.13
N VAL A 188 12.24 6.34 7.22
CA VAL A 188 11.35 7.48 7.01
C VAL A 188 10.44 7.49 8.23
N SER A 189 10.56 8.50 9.06
CA SER A 189 9.69 8.64 10.21
C SER A 189 8.29 9.04 9.79
N TYR A 190 7.33 8.79 10.65
CA TYR A 190 5.97 9.29 10.46
C TYR A 190 5.94 10.82 10.30
N ASP A 191 6.78 11.53 11.05
CA ASP A 191 6.88 13.00 11.00
C ASP A 191 7.40 13.49 9.64
N ASP A 192 8.35 12.79 9.01
CA ASP A 192 8.84 13.15 7.66
C ASP A 192 7.73 13.06 6.61
N ILE A 193 6.91 11.99 6.65
CA ILE A 193 5.78 11.82 5.74
C ILE A 193 4.72 12.88 6.03
N ARG A 194 4.44 13.13 7.30
CA ARG A 194 3.43 14.09 7.73
C ARG A 194 3.78 15.51 7.30
N GLU A 195 5.04 15.94 7.48
CA GLU A 195 5.49 17.28 7.06
C GLU A 195 5.21 17.50 5.56
N VAL A 196 5.59 16.55 4.72
CA VAL A 196 5.32 16.64 3.27
C VAL A 196 3.81 16.62 3.00
N THR A 197 3.07 15.73 3.66
CA THR A 197 1.63 15.58 3.47
C THR A 197 0.86 16.84 3.87
N ASP A 198 1.18 17.44 5.01
CA ASP A 198 0.55 18.68 5.49
C ASP A 198 0.85 19.87 4.56
N ARG A 199 2.09 19.98 4.06
CA ARG A 199 2.46 20.98 3.06
C ARG A 199 1.66 20.85 1.77
N LEU A 200 1.38 19.62 1.35
CA LEU A 200 0.64 19.32 0.13
C LEU A 200 -0.86 19.51 0.32
N ALA A 201 -1.40 19.06 1.43
CA ALA A 201 -2.81 19.25 1.78
C ALA A 201 -3.21 20.74 1.79
N ALA A 202 -2.30 21.62 2.20
CA ALA A 202 -2.52 23.06 2.18
C ALA A 202 -2.69 23.65 0.76
N GLN A 203 -2.31 22.94 -0.29
CA GLN A 203 -2.45 23.36 -1.69
C GLN A 203 -3.76 22.86 -2.32
N ILE A 204 -4.47 21.94 -1.67
CA ILE A 204 -5.73 21.37 -2.14
C ILE A 204 -6.90 22.26 -1.74
N LYS A 205 -7.77 22.57 -2.69
CA LYS A 205 -8.92 23.45 -2.46
C LYS A 205 -10.07 22.76 -1.74
N ASP A 206 -10.31 21.47 -2.04
CA ASP A 206 -11.35 20.68 -1.36
C ASP A 206 -10.89 20.21 0.01
N LYS A 207 -11.64 20.56 1.06
CA LYS A 207 -11.27 20.24 2.45
C LYS A 207 -11.31 18.74 2.75
N ASN A 208 -12.24 17.99 2.18
CA ASN A 208 -12.35 16.56 2.42
C ASN A 208 -11.18 15.81 1.76
N LEU A 209 -10.79 16.25 0.55
CA LEU A 209 -9.62 15.72 -0.14
C LEU A 209 -8.33 16.06 0.60
N ALA A 210 -8.16 17.31 1.05
CA ALA A 210 -7.02 17.72 1.86
C ALA A 210 -6.92 16.90 3.15
N GLU A 211 -8.04 16.66 3.84
CA GLU A 211 -8.09 15.82 5.04
C GLU A 211 -7.77 14.34 4.72
N ALA A 212 -8.25 13.82 3.59
CA ALA A 212 -7.95 12.45 3.14
C ALA A 212 -6.45 12.25 2.86
N ILE A 213 -5.78 13.25 2.27
CA ILE A 213 -4.34 13.24 2.03
C ILE A 213 -3.56 13.33 3.35
N GLY A 214 -4.03 14.15 4.31
CA GLY A 214 -3.41 14.32 5.64
C GLY A 214 -3.57 13.13 6.58
N LYS A 215 -4.61 12.30 6.39
CA LYS A 215 -4.80 11.09 7.16
C LYS A 215 -3.80 10.03 6.70
N GLU A 216 -3.17 9.35 7.66
CA GLU A 216 -2.39 8.15 7.38
C GLU A 216 -3.34 7.07 6.84
N THR A 217 -3.49 7.04 5.53
CA THR A 217 -4.14 5.92 4.87
C THR A 217 -3.08 4.91 4.50
N SER A 218 -2.81 3.99 5.42
CA SER A 218 -2.31 2.70 5.00
C SER A 218 -3.22 2.25 3.85
N ARG A 219 -2.60 1.73 2.82
CA ARG A 219 -3.24 1.28 1.58
C ARG A 219 -4.61 0.65 1.85
N ARG A 220 -5.70 1.30 1.44
CA ARG A 220 -7.04 0.69 1.50
C ARG A 220 -7.14 -0.30 0.35
N PRO A 221 -7.57 -1.54 0.60
CA PRO A 221 -7.84 -2.47 -0.49
C PRO A 221 -9.00 -1.94 -1.32
N ASN A 222 -9.03 -2.34 -2.57
CA ASN A 222 -10.12 -2.03 -3.47
C ASN A 222 -11.34 -2.90 -3.17
N SER A 223 -11.87 -2.82 -1.95
CA SER A 223 -12.99 -3.64 -1.50
C SER A 223 -14.20 -3.54 -2.44
N ALA A 224 -14.45 -2.37 -3.03
CA ALA A 224 -15.53 -2.20 -3.99
C ALA A 224 -15.33 -3.07 -5.24
N VAL A 225 -14.11 -3.12 -5.76
CA VAL A 225 -13.79 -3.95 -6.93
C VAL A 225 -13.79 -5.43 -6.59
N ASN A 226 -13.24 -5.81 -5.43
CA ASN A 226 -13.31 -7.19 -4.94
C ASN A 226 -14.78 -7.63 -4.81
N MET A 227 -15.64 -6.79 -4.24
CA MET A 227 -17.07 -7.05 -4.15
C MET A 227 -17.70 -7.25 -5.53
N LEU A 228 -17.43 -6.37 -6.49
CA LEU A 228 -17.95 -6.50 -7.86
C LEU A 228 -17.47 -7.79 -8.52
N LYS A 229 -16.18 -8.12 -8.39
CA LYS A 229 -15.57 -9.36 -8.87
C LYS A 229 -16.33 -10.59 -8.33
N TYR A 230 -16.52 -10.67 -7.02
CA TYR A 230 -17.22 -11.80 -6.40
C TYR A 230 -18.71 -11.84 -6.76
N LYS A 231 -19.39 -10.68 -6.84
CA LYS A 231 -20.79 -10.61 -7.33
C LYS A 231 -20.90 -11.16 -8.77
N LYS A 232 -19.99 -10.80 -9.67
CA LYS A 232 -19.92 -11.37 -11.05
C LYS A 232 -19.63 -12.88 -11.06
N MET A 233 -18.97 -13.41 -10.02
CA MET A 233 -18.76 -14.86 -9.81
C MET A 233 -19.96 -15.56 -9.16
N GLY A 234 -21.08 -14.87 -8.92
CA GLY A 234 -22.30 -15.46 -8.36
C GLY A 234 -22.41 -15.39 -6.83
N PHE A 235 -21.49 -14.67 -6.16
CA PHE A 235 -21.64 -14.41 -4.72
C PHE A 235 -22.80 -13.47 -4.47
N LYS A 236 -23.54 -13.73 -3.38
CA LYS A 236 -24.67 -12.91 -2.92
C LYS A 236 -24.27 -12.12 -1.70
N GLU A 237 -24.81 -10.93 -1.53
CA GLU A 237 -24.57 -10.13 -0.33
C GLU A 237 -25.46 -10.64 0.82
N LEU A 238 -24.88 -10.77 2.01
CA LEU A 238 -25.63 -11.10 3.21
C LEU A 238 -26.62 -9.97 3.55
N PRO A 239 -27.85 -10.30 3.98
CA PRO A 239 -28.79 -9.31 4.48
C PRO A 239 -28.15 -8.49 5.60
N LYS A 240 -28.10 -7.16 5.47
CA LYS A 240 -27.42 -6.24 6.39
C LYS A 240 -25.90 -6.49 6.52
N GLY A 241 -25.29 -7.20 5.59
CA GLY A 241 -23.88 -7.63 5.62
C GLY A 241 -22.85 -6.51 5.39
N LYS A 242 -23.28 -5.32 4.98
CA LYS A 242 -22.38 -4.17 4.71
C LYS A 242 -21.20 -4.55 3.81
N GLY A 243 -21.50 -5.27 2.71
CA GLY A 243 -20.51 -5.72 1.74
C GLY A 243 -19.94 -7.12 1.99
N VAL A 244 -20.38 -7.83 3.01
CA VAL A 244 -20.04 -9.26 3.19
C VAL A 244 -20.76 -10.08 2.14
N LEU A 245 -20.00 -10.83 1.34
CA LEU A 245 -20.54 -11.68 0.28
C LEU A 245 -20.36 -13.15 0.63
N TYR A 246 -21.26 -13.99 0.16
CA TYR A 246 -21.21 -15.44 0.35
C TYR A 246 -21.56 -16.21 -0.91
N HIS A 247 -20.96 -17.38 -1.04
CA HIS A 247 -21.28 -18.40 -2.03
C HIS A 247 -21.45 -19.75 -1.35
N VAL A 248 -22.57 -20.42 -1.62
CA VAL A 248 -22.91 -21.71 -0.98
C VAL A 248 -22.27 -22.83 -1.76
N LEU A 249 -21.31 -23.54 -1.16
CA LEU A 249 -20.73 -24.78 -1.70
C LEU A 249 -21.56 -26.00 -1.31
N THR A 250 -22.06 -26.00 -0.08
CA THR A 250 -22.94 -27.08 0.45
C THR A 250 -24.05 -26.45 1.27
N GLU A 251 -25.29 -26.83 0.97
CA GLU A 251 -26.47 -26.38 1.72
C GLU A 251 -26.64 -27.22 2.99
N GLY A 252 -26.62 -26.56 4.14
CA GLY A 252 -26.96 -27.20 5.42
C GLY A 252 -28.47 -27.24 5.65
N LYS A 253 -28.92 -28.22 6.44
CA LYS A 253 -30.34 -28.42 6.79
C LYS A 253 -30.61 -28.30 8.29
N GLY A 254 -29.56 -28.15 9.10
CA GLY A 254 -29.67 -28.01 10.54
C GLY A 254 -30.09 -26.61 11.01
N PRO A 255 -30.20 -26.40 12.31
CA PRO A 255 -30.52 -25.10 12.87
C PRO A 255 -29.40 -24.08 12.57
N LYS A 256 -29.77 -22.79 12.52
CA LYS A 256 -28.82 -21.68 12.44
C LYS A 256 -28.34 -21.31 13.85
N PRO A 257 -27.02 -21.01 14.01
CA PRO A 257 -26.48 -20.53 15.27
C PRO A 257 -27.10 -19.19 15.69
N LYS A 258 -27.18 -18.96 17.01
CA LYS A 258 -27.41 -17.61 17.59
C LYS A 258 -26.05 -17.00 17.99
N ASP A 259 -26.07 -15.74 18.37
CA ASP A 259 -24.85 -14.97 18.69
C ASP A 259 -23.93 -15.65 19.70
N ASP A 260 -24.48 -16.24 20.75
CA ASP A 260 -23.74 -16.89 21.84
C ASP A 260 -23.71 -18.43 21.77
N THR A 261 -24.27 -19.01 20.71
CA THR A 261 -24.19 -20.46 20.48
C THR A 261 -22.76 -20.87 20.22
N LYS A 262 -22.28 -21.92 20.87
CA LYS A 262 -21.01 -22.53 20.51
C LYS A 262 -21.15 -23.28 19.19
N VAL A 263 -20.41 -22.89 18.20
CA VAL A 263 -20.41 -23.46 16.85
C VAL A 263 -19.16 -24.29 16.65
N VAL A 264 -19.31 -25.56 16.31
CA VAL A 264 -18.24 -26.46 15.89
C VAL A 264 -18.08 -26.36 14.40
N LEU A 265 -16.89 -25.95 13.93
CA LEU A 265 -16.66 -25.69 12.53
C LEU A 265 -15.22 -25.97 12.08
N HIS A 266 -15.05 -26.15 10.78
CA HIS A 266 -13.78 -25.97 10.10
C HIS A 266 -13.79 -24.63 9.36
N TYR A 267 -12.61 -24.01 9.26
CA TYR A 267 -12.42 -22.83 8.41
C TYR A 267 -11.01 -22.73 7.86
N GLU A 268 -10.88 -22.03 6.76
CA GLU A 268 -9.61 -21.54 6.23
C GLU A 268 -9.77 -20.08 5.84
N GLY A 269 -8.89 -19.22 6.40
CA GLY A 269 -8.83 -17.79 6.13
C GLY A 269 -7.64 -17.45 5.23
N LYS A 270 -7.91 -16.68 4.17
CA LYS A 270 -6.93 -16.22 3.17
C LYS A 270 -6.95 -14.71 3.02
N LEU A 271 -5.80 -14.13 2.71
CA LEU A 271 -5.68 -12.79 2.16
C LEU A 271 -6.09 -12.80 0.68
N MET A 272 -6.29 -11.62 0.07
CA MET A 272 -6.70 -11.52 -1.34
C MET A 272 -5.64 -12.05 -2.32
N ASP A 273 -4.36 -12.10 -1.92
CA ASP A 273 -3.27 -12.72 -2.68
C ASP A 273 -3.22 -14.26 -2.58
N GLY A 274 -4.18 -14.87 -1.86
CA GLY A 274 -4.26 -16.31 -1.64
C GLY A 274 -3.44 -16.83 -0.45
N THR A 275 -2.68 -15.96 0.24
CA THR A 275 -1.91 -16.36 1.42
C THR A 275 -2.84 -16.82 2.55
N VAL A 276 -2.69 -18.06 2.97
CA VAL A 276 -3.44 -18.63 4.11
C VAL A 276 -2.83 -18.10 5.41
N PHE A 277 -3.60 -17.30 6.16
CA PHE A 277 -3.17 -16.77 7.45
C PHE A 277 -3.64 -17.60 8.64
N ASP A 278 -4.74 -18.36 8.49
CA ASP A 278 -5.22 -19.29 9.53
C ASP A 278 -6.07 -20.40 8.90
N SER A 279 -5.95 -21.64 9.44
CA SER A 279 -6.67 -22.81 8.91
C SER A 279 -6.81 -23.89 9.96
N SER A 280 -8.02 -24.24 10.34
CA SER A 280 -8.33 -25.40 11.18
C SER A 280 -8.10 -26.72 10.43
N TYR A 281 -8.26 -26.72 9.11
CA TYR A 281 -7.93 -27.88 8.29
C TYR A 281 -6.45 -28.24 8.35
N LYS A 282 -5.55 -27.24 8.36
CA LYS A 282 -4.09 -27.45 8.51
C LYS A 282 -3.71 -27.98 9.89
N ARG A 283 -4.49 -27.64 10.93
CA ARG A 283 -4.32 -28.17 12.30
C ARG A 283 -4.88 -29.58 12.45
N GLY A 284 -5.75 -30.04 11.54
CA GLY A 284 -6.37 -31.37 11.57
C GLY A 284 -7.51 -31.51 12.58
N GLU A 285 -8.01 -30.41 13.16
CA GLU A 285 -9.05 -30.41 14.19
C GLU A 285 -10.07 -29.30 13.98
N THR A 286 -11.32 -29.54 14.40
CA THR A 286 -12.37 -28.52 14.42
C THR A 286 -12.09 -27.48 15.50
N VAL A 287 -12.70 -26.31 15.32
CA VAL A 287 -12.67 -25.25 16.32
C VAL A 287 -14.09 -24.98 16.83
N THR A 288 -14.21 -24.81 18.13
CA THR A 288 -15.47 -24.36 18.75
C THR A 288 -15.36 -22.88 19.09
N MET A 289 -16.26 -22.05 18.52
CA MET A 289 -16.28 -20.61 18.77
C MET A 289 -17.70 -20.07 18.85
N ARG A 290 -17.88 -18.91 19.50
CA ARG A 290 -19.14 -18.19 19.48
C ARG A 290 -19.11 -17.11 18.40
N PRO A 291 -20.18 -16.95 17.60
CA PRO A 291 -20.25 -15.87 16.60
C PRO A 291 -19.91 -14.51 17.20
N SER A 292 -20.47 -14.14 18.34
CA SER A 292 -20.25 -12.86 19.03
C SER A 292 -18.78 -12.54 19.39
N GLN A 293 -17.89 -13.53 19.36
CA GLN A 293 -16.46 -13.39 19.65
C GLN A 293 -15.59 -13.23 18.41
N THR A 294 -16.19 -13.12 17.23
CA THR A 294 -15.49 -13.03 15.95
C THR A 294 -15.62 -11.63 15.32
N VAL A 295 -14.87 -11.37 14.24
CA VAL A 295 -15.02 -10.11 13.50
C VAL A 295 -16.42 -9.99 12.89
N PRO A 296 -16.94 -8.76 12.70
CA PRO A 296 -18.34 -8.55 12.29
C PRO A 296 -18.79 -9.36 11.08
N GLY A 297 -17.98 -9.45 10.03
CA GLY A 297 -18.33 -10.18 8.81
C GLY A 297 -18.36 -11.69 9.02
N PHE A 298 -17.46 -12.23 9.85
CA PHE A 298 -17.46 -13.65 10.20
C PHE A 298 -18.66 -14.01 11.09
N TRP A 299 -18.96 -13.18 12.08
CA TRP A 299 -20.15 -13.30 12.91
C TRP A 299 -21.44 -13.33 12.07
N GLN A 300 -21.63 -12.34 11.22
CA GLN A 300 -22.81 -12.26 10.35
C GLN A 300 -22.94 -13.49 9.45
N SER A 301 -21.82 -14.04 8.99
CA SER A 301 -21.81 -15.25 8.18
C SER A 301 -22.29 -16.45 9.00
N LEU A 302 -21.72 -16.68 10.18
CA LEU A 302 -22.05 -17.83 11.01
C LEU A 302 -23.55 -17.87 11.41
N VAL A 303 -24.13 -16.74 11.82
CA VAL A 303 -25.57 -16.71 12.22
C VAL A 303 -26.52 -16.93 11.05
N ASN A 304 -26.04 -16.85 9.83
CA ASN A 304 -26.81 -17.15 8.63
C ASN A 304 -26.59 -18.56 8.06
N MET A 305 -25.54 -19.28 8.50
CA MET A 305 -25.19 -20.61 8.04
C MET A 305 -25.90 -21.71 8.83
N PRO A 306 -26.80 -22.51 8.21
CA PRO A 306 -27.34 -23.70 8.85
C PRO A 306 -26.25 -24.73 9.15
N VAL A 307 -26.40 -25.51 10.20
CA VAL A 307 -25.52 -26.67 10.47
C VAL A 307 -25.52 -27.62 9.25
N GLY A 308 -24.33 -28.10 8.88
CA GLY A 308 -24.05 -28.86 7.68
C GLY A 308 -23.75 -28.03 6.44
N SER A 309 -23.73 -26.70 6.57
CA SER A 309 -23.33 -25.79 5.46
C SER A 309 -21.83 -25.70 5.30
N LYS A 310 -21.41 -25.53 4.03
CA LYS A 310 -20.07 -25.08 3.66
C LYS A 310 -20.19 -23.90 2.71
N TRP A 311 -19.65 -22.77 3.11
CA TRP A 311 -19.72 -21.53 2.34
C TRP A 311 -18.33 -20.95 2.11
N GLU A 312 -18.18 -20.26 0.98
CA GLU A 312 -17.11 -19.29 0.73
C GLU A 312 -17.63 -17.90 1.05
N ILE A 313 -16.81 -17.09 1.71
CA ILE A 313 -17.21 -15.79 2.24
C ILE A 313 -16.12 -14.78 1.97
N TYR A 314 -16.49 -13.69 1.32
CA TYR A 314 -15.67 -12.50 1.21
C TYR A 314 -16.08 -11.50 2.30
N ILE A 315 -15.11 -10.97 3.03
CA ILE A 315 -15.31 -10.00 4.11
C ILE A 315 -14.46 -8.77 3.81
N PRO A 316 -15.07 -7.60 3.51
CA PRO A 316 -14.33 -6.37 3.34
C PRO A 316 -13.65 -5.97 4.66
N TYR A 317 -12.51 -5.29 4.59
CA TYR A 317 -11.73 -4.92 5.77
C TYR A 317 -12.54 -4.21 6.85
N SER A 318 -13.52 -3.38 6.46
CA SER A 318 -14.42 -2.67 7.39
C SER A 318 -15.31 -3.58 8.23
N GLN A 319 -15.51 -4.83 7.79
CA GLN A 319 -16.23 -5.89 8.51
C GLN A 319 -15.28 -6.98 9.04
N ALA A 320 -13.95 -6.79 8.88
CA ALA A 320 -12.87 -7.64 9.38
C ALA A 320 -12.12 -6.94 10.53
N TYR A 321 -10.80 -6.82 10.45
CA TYR A 321 -9.98 -6.18 11.49
C TYR A 321 -9.87 -4.66 11.36
N GLY A 322 -10.43 -4.07 10.30
CA GLY A 322 -10.42 -2.63 10.05
C GLY A 322 -9.01 -2.09 9.84
N GLU A 323 -8.68 -1.05 10.58
CA GLU A 323 -7.40 -0.35 10.55
C GLU A 323 -6.32 -0.99 11.44
N ARG A 324 -6.60 -2.15 12.03
CA ARG A 324 -5.69 -2.83 12.96
C ARG A 324 -5.03 -4.03 12.31
N ALA A 325 -3.76 -4.25 12.66
CA ALA A 325 -3.09 -5.50 12.35
C ALA A 325 -3.54 -6.62 13.30
N ALA A 326 -3.64 -7.87 12.79
CA ALA A 326 -3.96 -9.04 13.59
C ALA A 326 -3.12 -10.23 13.10
N GLY A 327 -2.02 -10.52 13.78
CA GLY A 327 -1.07 -11.56 13.36
C GLY A 327 -0.50 -11.27 11.97
N ALA A 328 -0.73 -12.17 11.01
CA ALA A 328 -0.29 -12.02 9.63
C ALA A 328 -1.20 -11.09 8.80
N VAL A 329 -2.37 -10.69 9.34
CA VAL A 329 -3.32 -9.80 8.65
C VAL A 329 -2.88 -8.35 8.86
N LYS A 330 -2.54 -7.66 7.78
CA LYS A 330 -2.17 -6.24 7.80
C LYS A 330 -3.43 -5.36 7.99
N PRO A 331 -3.28 -4.09 8.45
CA PRO A 331 -4.37 -3.13 8.42
C PRO A 331 -5.04 -3.06 7.05
N PHE A 332 -6.34 -2.80 7.01
CA PHE A 332 -7.16 -2.67 5.80
C PHE A 332 -7.16 -3.91 4.89
N SER A 333 -6.94 -5.12 5.41
CA SER A 333 -6.99 -6.34 4.61
C SER A 333 -8.42 -6.84 4.46
N ASP A 334 -8.89 -6.98 3.22
CA ASP A 334 -10.05 -7.79 2.90
C ASP A 334 -9.70 -9.26 3.11
N LEU A 335 -10.66 -10.04 3.54
CA LEU A 335 -10.46 -11.46 3.87
C LEU A 335 -11.37 -12.36 3.05
N PHE A 336 -10.86 -13.54 2.76
CA PHE A 336 -11.62 -14.61 2.13
C PHE A 336 -11.61 -15.84 3.05
N PHE A 337 -12.79 -16.39 3.35
CA PHE A 337 -12.93 -17.58 4.17
C PHE A 337 -13.67 -18.68 3.45
N THR A 338 -13.23 -19.91 3.68
CA THR A 338 -14.07 -21.10 3.50
C THR A 338 -14.47 -21.57 4.89
N ILE A 339 -15.76 -21.67 5.18
CA ILE A 339 -16.29 -22.08 6.49
C ILE A 339 -17.20 -23.29 6.30
N GLU A 340 -17.07 -24.30 7.18
CA GLU A 340 -17.89 -25.51 7.21
C GLU A 340 -18.41 -25.71 8.63
N VAL A 341 -19.73 -25.51 8.82
CA VAL A 341 -20.41 -25.64 10.12
C VAL A 341 -20.81 -27.09 10.33
N GLN A 342 -20.21 -27.75 11.33
CA GLN A 342 -20.42 -29.17 11.58
C GLN A 342 -21.46 -29.43 12.67
N GLY A 343 -21.56 -28.53 13.67
CA GLY A 343 -22.49 -28.74 14.77
C GLY A 343 -22.62 -27.52 15.70
N LEU A 344 -23.51 -27.65 16.65
CA LEU A 344 -23.69 -26.72 17.76
C LEU A 344 -23.47 -27.46 19.08
N GLU A 345 -22.81 -26.80 20.03
CA GLU A 345 -22.67 -27.27 21.41
C GLU A 345 -23.52 -26.37 22.31
N GLU A 346 -24.15 -26.96 23.33
CA GLU A 346 -24.93 -26.28 24.35
C GLU A 346 -24.04 -25.44 25.32
#